data_659ac0ef567d8bc865b21b8381d8aef2
#
_entry.id   659ac0ef567d8bc865b21b8381d8aef2
#
_cell.length_a   1.000
_cell.length_b   1.000
_cell.length_c   1.000
_cell.angle_alpha   90.00
_cell.angle_beta   90.00
_cell.angle_gamma   90.00
#
_symmetry.space_group_name_H-M   'P 1'
#
loop_
_entity.id
_entity.type
_entity.pdbx_description
1 polymer ?
#
loop_
_entity_poly.entity_id
_entity_poly.type
_entity_poly.pdbx_seq_one_letter_code
_entity_poly.pdbx_strand_id
1 'polypeptide(L)'
;ETGAALCGEQEALLDELLEPELNALMDSEHSLDIKQLALCSVIKRNALLRRWFAQHNKTMPSRQQILRLWQEVALAKADAEPKLQFYQDEVRRYKQRLYLVPIIDDPVNKIIEWPLTQSLSLPSGLGVLSLTTATGKNTVRAPSKDEKVTVRFGLTQTSLRIVGREHARHSKKIWQELDVAPWRRTRIPLIYYNDTLIAALNTFVTFEGKVTSEYAITIEWREAH
;
A
#
# COMPACT_ATOMS: atom_id res chain seq x y z
N GLU A 1 -11.24 -33.40 28.95
CA GLU A 1 -12.15 -32.82 27.93
C GLU A 1 -12.73 -31.47 28.32
N THR A 2 -13.12 -31.24 29.58
CA THR A 2 -13.71 -29.99 30.06
C THR A 2 -12.76 -28.79 30.05
N GLY A 3 -11.48 -28.95 30.31
CA GLY A 3 -10.51 -27.88 30.36
C GLY A 3 -10.20 -27.28 28.98
N ALA A 4 -10.03 -28.10 27.97
CA ALA A 4 -9.75 -27.65 26.59
C ALA A 4 -10.97 -26.92 25.97
N ALA A 5 -12.18 -27.42 26.23
CA ALA A 5 -13.41 -26.79 25.80
C ALA A 5 -13.58 -25.40 26.44
N LEU A 6 -13.34 -25.28 27.73
CA LEU A 6 -13.44 -24.03 28.46
C LEU A 6 -12.41 -22.99 27.97
N CYS A 7 -11.17 -23.42 27.68
CA CYS A 7 -10.18 -22.54 27.06
C CYS A 7 -10.63 -22.03 25.68
N GLY A 8 -11.24 -22.91 24.88
CA GLY A 8 -11.78 -22.50 23.58
C GLY A 8 -12.90 -21.48 23.68
N GLU A 9 -13.81 -21.64 24.65
CA GLU A 9 -14.87 -20.67 24.93
C GLU A 9 -14.31 -19.32 25.40
N GLN A 10 -13.31 -19.32 26.24
CA GLN A 10 -12.64 -18.10 26.69
C GLN A 10 -11.94 -17.37 25.54
N GLU A 11 -11.26 -18.09 24.66
CA GLU A 11 -10.66 -17.52 23.44
C GLU A 11 -11.73 -16.88 22.55
N ALA A 12 -12.83 -17.56 22.30
CA ALA A 12 -13.92 -17.05 21.50
C ALA A 12 -14.57 -15.79 22.11
N LEU A 13 -14.75 -15.78 23.43
CA LEU A 13 -15.25 -14.61 24.15
C LEU A 13 -14.30 -13.43 24.06
N LEU A 14 -12.99 -13.65 24.18
CA LEU A 14 -11.99 -12.60 24.01
C LEU A 14 -12.03 -12.03 22.59
N ASP A 15 -12.19 -12.86 21.57
CA ASP A 15 -12.33 -12.43 20.19
C ASP A 15 -13.56 -11.52 20.01
N GLU A 16 -14.70 -11.92 20.53
CA GLU A 16 -15.93 -11.10 20.49
C GLU A 16 -15.75 -9.74 21.18
N LEU A 17 -15.10 -9.70 22.34
CA LEU A 17 -14.88 -8.48 23.11
C LEU A 17 -13.86 -7.55 22.48
N LEU A 18 -12.81 -8.09 21.84
CA LEU A 18 -11.71 -7.30 21.29
C LEU A 18 -11.93 -6.91 19.82
N GLU A 19 -12.79 -7.60 19.07
CA GLU A 19 -13.03 -7.29 17.66
C GLU A 19 -13.51 -5.85 17.43
N PRO A 20 -14.49 -5.30 18.17
CA PRO A 20 -14.90 -3.91 18.01
C PRO A 20 -13.76 -2.92 18.31
N GLU A 21 -12.94 -3.20 19.33
CA GLU A 21 -11.79 -2.35 19.66
C GLU A 21 -10.72 -2.39 18.58
N LEU A 22 -10.42 -3.57 18.05
CA LEU A 22 -9.48 -3.73 16.95
C LEU A 22 -9.95 -2.99 15.70
N ASN A 23 -11.23 -3.13 15.34
CA ASN A 23 -11.81 -2.42 14.21
C ASN A 23 -11.76 -0.89 14.37
N ALA A 24 -11.93 -0.38 15.59
CA ALA A 24 -11.80 1.05 15.88
C ALA A 24 -10.33 1.57 15.74
N LEU A 25 -9.34 0.69 15.91
CA LEU A 25 -7.92 1.02 15.75
C LEU A 25 -7.46 0.99 14.29
N MET A 26 -8.20 0.32 13.41
CA MET A 26 -7.86 0.17 12.00
C MET A 26 -8.47 1.27 11.14
N ASP A 27 -7.75 1.63 10.09
CA ASP A 27 -8.25 2.47 9.01
C ASP A 27 -8.69 1.62 7.80
N SER A 28 -9.02 2.29 6.69
CA SER A 28 -9.43 1.62 5.44
C SER A 28 -8.34 0.74 4.82
N GLU A 29 -7.08 0.95 5.17
CA GLU A 29 -5.94 0.14 4.74
C GLU A 29 -5.60 -0.97 5.74
N HIS A 30 -6.43 -1.18 6.76
CA HIS A 30 -6.22 -2.13 7.85
C HIS A 30 -4.93 -1.92 8.63
N SER A 31 -4.40 -0.70 8.64
CA SER A 31 -3.26 -0.32 9.47
C SER A 31 -3.71 -0.02 10.91
N LEU A 32 -2.80 -0.15 11.89
CA LEU A 32 -3.09 0.06 13.30
C LEU A 32 -2.52 1.38 13.82
N ASP A 33 -3.33 2.10 14.61
CA ASP A 33 -2.92 3.33 15.30
C ASP A 33 -2.02 3.01 16.48
N ILE A 34 -0.74 3.40 16.40
CA ILE A 34 0.25 3.16 17.46
C ILE A 34 -0.07 3.96 18.72
N LYS A 35 -0.56 5.20 18.59
CA LYS A 35 -0.87 6.05 19.75
C LYS A 35 -1.97 5.43 20.61
N GLN A 36 -3.01 4.91 19.96
CA GLN A 36 -4.10 4.25 20.66
C GLN A 36 -3.66 2.92 21.30
N LEU A 37 -2.83 2.15 20.59
CA LEU A 37 -2.23 0.93 21.16
C LEU A 37 -1.38 1.21 22.37
N ALA A 38 -0.64 2.31 22.40
CA ALA A 38 0.18 2.72 23.52
C ALA A 38 -0.62 3.04 24.79
N LEU A 39 -1.89 3.42 24.66
CA LEU A 39 -2.79 3.68 25.78
C LEU A 39 -3.35 2.40 26.42
N CYS A 40 -3.25 1.27 25.73
CA CYS A 40 -3.71 -0.01 26.23
C CYS A 40 -2.73 -0.58 27.26
N SER A 41 -3.24 -1.45 28.17
CA SER A 41 -2.37 -2.31 28.97
C SER A 41 -1.53 -3.20 28.06
N VAL A 42 -0.38 -3.66 28.55
CA VAL A 42 0.51 -4.57 27.77
C VAL A 42 -0.25 -5.83 27.34
N ILE A 43 -1.06 -6.40 28.22
CA ILE A 43 -1.84 -7.60 27.95
C ILE A 43 -2.84 -7.35 26.81
N LYS A 44 -3.60 -6.27 26.89
CA LYS A 44 -4.60 -5.90 25.88
C LYS A 44 -3.96 -5.57 24.53
N ARG A 45 -2.89 -4.78 24.54
CA ARG A 45 -2.12 -4.45 23.33
C ARG A 45 -1.60 -5.70 22.62
N ASN A 46 -1.00 -6.61 23.35
CA ASN A 46 -0.48 -7.87 22.79
C ASN A 46 -1.62 -8.72 22.21
N ALA A 47 -2.76 -8.78 22.89
CA ALA A 47 -3.94 -9.48 22.38
C ALA A 47 -4.50 -8.86 21.09
N LEU A 48 -4.56 -7.53 21.00
CA LEU A 48 -4.99 -6.81 19.82
C LEU A 48 -4.03 -7.02 18.64
N LEU A 49 -2.72 -6.93 18.88
CA LEU A 49 -1.71 -7.17 17.84
C LEU A 49 -1.80 -8.59 17.27
N ARG A 50 -1.95 -9.59 18.11
CA ARG A 50 -2.10 -10.99 17.64
C ARG A 50 -3.35 -11.17 16.77
N ARG A 51 -4.47 -10.58 17.17
CA ARG A 51 -5.73 -10.63 16.41
C ARG A 51 -5.66 -9.86 15.10
N TRP A 52 -4.86 -8.81 15.04
CA TRP A 52 -4.62 -8.09 13.81
C TRP A 52 -3.99 -8.99 12.73
N PHE A 53 -3.03 -9.84 13.09
CA PHE A 53 -2.48 -10.84 12.18
C PHE A 53 -3.56 -11.84 11.73
N ALA A 54 -4.39 -12.30 12.65
CA ALA A 54 -5.48 -13.23 12.32
C ALA A 54 -6.51 -12.63 11.35
N GLN A 55 -6.85 -11.36 11.49
CA GLN A 55 -7.73 -10.67 10.55
C GLN A 55 -7.13 -10.54 9.14
N HIS A 56 -5.82 -10.52 9.02
CA HIS A 56 -5.11 -10.59 7.74
C HIS A 56 -4.93 -12.03 7.22
N ASN A 57 -5.60 -13.01 7.81
CA ASN A 57 -5.44 -14.44 7.51
C ASN A 57 -3.97 -14.91 7.64
N LYS A 58 -3.23 -14.32 8.57
CA LYS A 58 -1.85 -14.67 8.85
C LYS A 58 -1.73 -15.47 10.14
N THR A 59 -0.66 -16.26 10.23
CA THR A 59 -0.34 -16.98 11.47
C THR A 59 -0.11 -15.99 12.59
N MET A 60 -0.73 -16.23 13.74
CA MET A 60 -0.52 -15.41 14.93
C MET A 60 0.93 -15.48 15.39
N PRO A 61 1.58 -14.33 15.66
CA PRO A 61 2.94 -14.31 16.17
C PRO A 61 3.03 -14.89 17.59
N SER A 62 4.21 -15.38 17.94
CA SER A 62 4.53 -15.74 19.31
C SER A 62 4.57 -14.51 20.23
N ARG A 63 4.54 -14.74 21.54
CA ARG A 63 4.66 -13.67 22.54
C ARG A 63 5.96 -12.87 22.34
N GLN A 64 7.07 -13.55 22.07
CA GLN A 64 8.35 -12.91 21.85
C GLN A 64 8.37 -12.07 20.56
N GLN A 65 7.76 -12.55 19.50
CA GLN A 65 7.63 -11.80 18.24
C GLN A 65 6.79 -10.52 18.43
N ILE A 66 5.70 -10.58 19.19
CA ILE A 66 4.89 -9.40 19.51
C ILE A 66 5.70 -8.38 20.33
N LEU A 67 6.49 -8.84 21.28
CA LEU A 67 7.35 -7.97 22.08
C LEU A 67 8.39 -7.26 21.19
N ARG A 68 9.03 -7.99 20.29
CA ARG A 68 9.97 -7.43 19.32
C ARG A 68 9.28 -6.42 18.38
N LEU A 69 8.11 -6.74 17.88
CA LEU A 69 7.32 -5.84 17.02
C LEU A 69 7.10 -4.49 17.72
N TRP A 70 6.67 -4.53 18.96
CA TRP A 70 6.42 -3.32 19.72
C TRP A 70 7.69 -2.51 19.96
N GLN A 71 8.75 -3.15 20.42
CA GLN A 71 10.02 -2.49 20.75
C GLN A 71 10.79 -2.02 19.52
N GLU A 72 10.88 -2.84 18.48
CA GLU A 72 11.74 -2.59 17.31
C GLU A 72 11.04 -1.80 16.22
N VAL A 73 9.70 -1.89 16.08
CA VAL A 73 8.94 -1.23 15.03
C VAL A 73 8.10 -0.09 15.57
N ALA A 74 7.18 -0.37 16.49
CA ALA A 74 6.25 0.63 16.99
C ALA A 74 6.95 1.78 17.73
N LEU A 75 7.94 1.47 18.56
CA LEU A 75 8.71 2.43 19.37
C LEU A 75 10.00 2.91 18.70
N ALA A 76 10.29 2.55 17.46
CA ALA A 76 11.46 3.02 16.75
C ALA A 76 11.47 4.56 16.62
N LYS A 77 12.64 5.15 16.42
CA LYS A 77 12.79 6.60 16.23
C LYS A 77 11.96 7.10 15.04
N ALA A 78 11.53 8.34 15.09
CA ALA A 78 10.64 8.94 14.10
C ALA A 78 11.22 8.96 12.68
N ASP A 79 12.53 9.10 12.56
CA ASP A 79 13.28 9.13 11.29
C ASP A 79 13.73 7.75 10.80
N ALA A 80 13.52 6.71 11.58
CA ALA A 80 13.81 5.34 11.19
C ALA A 80 12.74 4.79 10.26
N GLU A 81 13.12 3.89 9.38
CA GLU A 81 12.23 3.07 8.56
C GLU A 81 12.25 1.62 9.09
N PRO A 82 11.68 1.35 10.27
CA PRO A 82 11.77 0.05 10.89
C PRO A 82 10.96 -0.98 10.14
N LYS A 83 11.47 -2.21 10.11
CA LYS A 83 10.78 -3.36 9.57
C LYS A 83 11.13 -4.62 10.35
N LEU A 84 10.16 -5.49 10.52
CA LEU A 84 10.35 -6.79 11.15
C LEU A 84 9.62 -7.85 10.33
N GLN A 85 10.34 -8.87 9.91
CA GLN A 85 9.80 -9.94 9.08
C GLN A 85 9.02 -10.97 9.90
N PHE A 86 7.83 -11.32 9.39
CA PHE A 86 6.97 -12.39 9.87
C PHE A 86 6.60 -13.30 8.70
N TYR A 87 7.32 -14.41 8.53
CA TYR A 87 7.14 -15.32 7.40
C TYR A 87 7.30 -14.60 6.05
N GLN A 88 6.24 -14.44 5.29
CA GLN A 88 6.24 -13.80 3.97
C GLN A 88 5.82 -12.33 3.99
N ASP A 89 5.64 -11.78 5.18
CA ASP A 89 5.24 -10.38 5.38
C ASP A 89 6.25 -9.65 6.26
N GLU A 90 6.19 -8.33 6.22
CA GLU A 90 6.92 -7.45 7.12
C GLU A 90 5.93 -6.54 7.85
N VAL A 91 6.14 -6.33 9.16
CA VAL A 91 5.50 -5.22 9.84
C VAL A 91 6.38 -3.98 9.68
N ARG A 92 5.79 -2.92 9.20
CA ARG A 92 6.46 -1.64 8.95
C ARG A 92 5.67 -0.50 9.61
N ARG A 93 6.36 0.60 9.86
CA ARG A 93 5.73 1.80 10.43
C ARG A 93 5.82 2.96 9.45
N TYR A 94 4.71 3.69 9.34
CA TYR A 94 4.64 4.95 8.64
C TYR A 94 3.63 5.88 9.34
N LYS A 95 4.05 7.10 9.66
CA LYS A 95 3.21 8.14 10.29
C LYS A 95 2.39 7.64 11.48
N GLN A 96 3.04 7.01 12.46
CA GLN A 96 2.41 6.50 13.69
C GLN A 96 1.39 5.38 13.48
N ARG A 97 1.49 4.68 12.36
CA ARG A 97 0.67 3.49 12.10
C ARG A 97 1.53 2.29 11.75
N LEU A 98 1.06 1.11 12.13
CA LEU A 98 1.66 -0.17 11.77
C LEU A 98 0.97 -0.75 10.54
N TYR A 99 1.76 -1.25 9.62
CA TYR A 99 1.30 -1.89 8.38
C TYR A 99 1.86 -3.30 8.29
N LEU A 100 1.02 -4.22 7.81
CA LEU A 100 1.45 -5.57 7.44
C LEU A 100 1.65 -5.58 5.92
N VAL A 101 2.91 -5.70 5.49
CA VAL A 101 3.33 -5.50 4.11
C VAL A 101 3.85 -6.81 3.53
N PRO A 102 3.26 -7.34 2.45
CA PRO A 102 3.80 -8.52 1.79
C PRO A 102 5.22 -8.30 1.27
N ILE A 103 6.10 -9.28 1.46
CA ILE A 103 7.41 -9.30 0.82
C ILE A 103 7.22 -9.78 -0.60
N ILE A 104 7.65 -8.98 -1.58
CA ILE A 104 7.53 -9.30 -3.00
C ILE A 104 8.88 -9.14 -3.70
N ASP A 105 9.02 -9.77 -4.86
CA ASP A 105 10.14 -9.50 -5.76
C ASP A 105 10.05 -8.06 -6.26
N ASP A 106 11.16 -7.34 -6.19
CA ASP A 106 11.21 -5.93 -6.57
C ASP A 106 10.96 -5.74 -8.08
N PRO A 107 9.90 -5.01 -8.49
CA PRO A 107 9.59 -4.81 -9.90
C PRO A 107 10.34 -3.64 -10.55
N VAL A 108 11.19 -2.91 -9.82
CA VAL A 108 11.79 -1.62 -10.23
C VAL A 108 12.50 -1.64 -11.59
N ASN A 109 13.10 -2.75 -11.96
CA ASN A 109 13.83 -2.85 -13.23
C ASN A 109 12.99 -3.43 -14.39
N LYS A 110 11.69 -3.62 -14.18
CA LYS A 110 10.81 -4.19 -15.21
C LYS A 110 10.16 -3.09 -16.04
N ILE A 111 10.25 -3.23 -17.36
CA ILE A 111 9.54 -2.40 -18.33
C ILE A 111 8.61 -3.31 -19.11
N ILE A 112 7.31 -3.07 -19.04
CA ILE A 112 6.30 -3.92 -19.65
C ILE A 112 5.56 -3.13 -20.71
N GLU A 113 5.60 -3.59 -21.96
CA GLU A 113 4.80 -3.01 -23.03
C GLU A 113 3.32 -3.34 -22.81
N TRP A 114 2.48 -2.33 -22.98
CA TRP A 114 1.04 -2.49 -22.85
C TRP A 114 0.31 -1.79 -24.00
N PRO A 115 -0.10 -2.55 -25.01
CA PRO A 115 -0.75 -1.98 -26.22
C PRO A 115 -2.19 -1.51 -25.98
N LEU A 116 -2.72 -1.60 -24.76
CA LEU A 116 -4.07 -1.19 -24.36
C LEU A 116 -5.22 -2.02 -24.95
N THR A 117 -4.92 -3.05 -25.72
CA THR A 117 -5.95 -3.88 -26.39
C THR A 117 -6.57 -4.94 -25.48
N GLN A 118 -5.91 -5.25 -24.38
CA GLN A 118 -6.34 -6.24 -23.39
C GLN A 118 -5.84 -5.86 -22.00
N SER A 119 -6.37 -6.51 -20.97
CA SER A 119 -5.86 -6.33 -19.61
C SER A 119 -4.42 -6.83 -19.46
N LEU A 120 -3.68 -6.24 -18.54
CA LEU A 120 -2.29 -6.56 -18.25
C LEU A 120 -2.15 -7.04 -16.81
N SER A 121 -1.67 -8.26 -16.62
CA SER A 121 -1.26 -8.74 -15.29
C SER A 121 0.09 -8.17 -14.91
N LEU A 122 0.14 -7.52 -13.75
CA LEU A 122 1.37 -6.93 -13.22
C LEU A 122 2.28 -7.99 -12.56
N PRO A 123 3.60 -7.78 -12.56
CA PRO A 123 4.53 -8.66 -11.88
C PRO A 123 4.33 -8.64 -10.36
N SER A 124 4.90 -9.64 -9.67
CA SER A 124 4.96 -9.72 -8.20
C SER A 124 3.59 -9.67 -7.50
N GLY A 125 2.53 -10.10 -8.18
CA GLY A 125 1.18 -10.11 -7.63
C GLY A 125 0.60 -8.71 -7.39
N LEU A 126 1.07 -7.68 -8.10
CA LEU A 126 0.60 -6.29 -7.91
C LEU A 126 -0.77 -6.00 -8.53
N GLY A 127 -1.40 -6.99 -9.14
CA GLY A 127 -2.76 -6.85 -9.65
C GLY A 127 -2.85 -6.79 -11.17
N VAL A 128 -3.92 -6.18 -11.66
CA VAL A 128 -4.27 -6.16 -13.08
C VAL A 128 -4.64 -4.74 -13.52
N LEU A 129 -4.11 -4.33 -14.65
CA LEU A 129 -4.51 -3.09 -15.32
C LEU A 129 -5.52 -3.38 -16.45
N SER A 130 -6.50 -2.52 -16.57
CA SER A 130 -7.47 -2.55 -17.66
C SER A 130 -7.94 -1.13 -18.00
N LEU A 131 -8.52 -0.96 -19.18
CA LEU A 131 -9.22 0.27 -19.50
C LEU A 131 -10.65 0.22 -19.00
N THR A 132 -11.16 1.36 -18.56
CA THR A 132 -12.56 1.55 -18.15
C THR A 132 -13.15 2.78 -18.84
N THR A 133 -14.47 2.81 -18.94
CA THR A 133 -15.20 3.99 -19.45
C THR A 133 -15.55 5.01 -18.38
N ALA A 134 -15.45 4.61 -17.09
CA ALA A 134 -15.71 5.49 -15.97
C ALA A 134 -14.54 6.47 -15.78
N THR A 135 -14.79 7.77 -15.82
CA THR A 135 -13.78 8.79 -15.51
C THR A 135 -13.37 8.75 -14.05
N GLY A 136 -12.11 9.06 -13.75
CA GLY A 136 -11.60 9.03 -12.38
C GLY A 136 -10.18 9.55 -12.27
N LYS A 137 -9.53 9.19 -11.16
CA LYS A 137 -8.17 9.65 -10.84
C LYS A 137 -7.12 9.28 -11.91
N ASN A 138 -7.34 8.17 -12.62
CA ASN A 138 -6.43 7.67 -13.64
C ASN A 138 -6.90 8.03 -15.06
N THR A 139 -7.66 9.08 -15.22
CA THR A 139 -8.04 9.59 -16.55
C THR A 139 -6.90 10.44 -17.08
N VAL A 140 -6.37 10.05 -18.23
CA VAL A 140 -5.22 10.67 -18.89
C VAL A 140 -5.51 10.90 -20.36
N ARG A 141 -4.72 11.77 -21.02
CA ARG A 141 -4.80 11.89 -22.48
C ARG A 141 -4.50 10.54 -23.14
N ALA A 142 -5.19 10.24 -24.21
CA ALA A 142 -4.89 9.06 -25.00
C ALA A 142 -3.50 9.17 -25.67
N PRO A 143 -2.76 8.06 -25.82
CA PRO A 143 -1.50 8.09 -26.56
C PRO A 143 -1.73 8.39 -28.05
N SER A 144 -0.78 9.07 -28.67
CA SER A 144 -0.76 9.23 -30.13
C SER A 144 -0.30 7.92 -30.81
N LYS A 145 -0.42 7.86 -32.14
CA LYS A 145 -0.02 6.67 -32.89
C LYS A 145 1.47 6.34 -32.78
N ASP A 146 2.29 7.35 -32.53
CA ASP A 146 3.75 7.22 -32.41
C ASP A 146 4.23 7.00 -30.96
N GLU A 147 3.31 7.01 -30.01
CA GLU A 147 3.61 6.79 -28.61
C GLU A 147 3.35 5.34 -28.20
N LYS A 148 4.39 4.68 -27.72
CA LYS A 148 4.27 3.34 -27.12
C LYS A 148 3.97 3.47 -25.63
N VAL A 149 3.00 2.71 -25.16
CA VAL A 149 2.64 2.66 -23.74
C VAL A 149 3.44 1.57 -23.07
N THR A 150 4.14 1.95 -21.99
CA THR A 150 4.82 1.01 -21.11
C THR A 150 4.41 1.23 -19.65
N VAL A 151 4.47 0.16 -18.88
CA VAL A 151 4.31 0.18 -17.43
C VAL A 151 5.66 -0.06 -16.78
N ARG A 152 6.05 0.83 -15.89
CA ARG A 152 7.32 0.78 -15.18
C ARG A 152 7.08 0.95 -13.68
N PHE A 153 8.11 0.67 -12.89
CA PHE A 153 8.07 0.81 -11.44
C PHE A 153 9.34 1.52 -10.96
N GLY A 154 9.21 2.27 -9.87
CA GLY A 154 10.33 3.06 -9.35
C GLY A 154 10.56 4.35 -10.14
N LEU A 155 10.09 5.45 -9.60
CA LEU A 155 10.24 6.76 -10.22
C LEU A 155 11.71 7.22 -10.17
N THR A 156 12.29 7.45 -11.33
CA THR A 156 13.67 7.93 -11.47
C THR A 156 13.75 9.45 -11.66
N GLN A 157 12.69 10.05 -12.18
CA GLN A 157 12.61 11.49 -12.41
C GLN A 157 12.57 12.24 -11.08
N THR A 158 13.49 13.16 -10.88
CA THR A 158 13.68 13.89 -9.61
C THR A 158 12.75 15.10 -9.47
N SER A 159 12.33 15.70 -10.59
CA SER A 159 11.43 16.85 -10.60
C SER A 159 10.31 16.61 -11.59
N LEU A 160 9.06 16.83 -11.16
CA LEU A 160 7.89 16.69 -12.00
C LEU A 160 6.78 17.65 -11.60
N ARG A 161 5.95 18.00 -12.57
CA ARG A 161 4.74 18.78 -12.37
C ARG A 161 3.53 17.87 -12.50
N ILE A 162 2.68 17.87 -11.49
CA ILE A 162 1.44 17.08 -11.49
C ILE A 162 0.23 17.98 -11.71
N VAL A 163 -0.84 17.41 -12.22
CA VAL A 163 -2.13 18.10 -12.41
C VAL A 163 -2.63 18.60 -11.04
N GLY A 164 -3.11 19.83 -11.02
CA GLY A 164 -3.56 20.49 -9.81
C GLY A 164 -2.47 21.26 -9.05
N ARG A 165 -1.24 21.29 -9.55
CA ARG A 165 -0.13 22.05 -8.99
C ARG A 165 0.42 23.04 -10.02
N GLU A 166 0.71 24.26 -9.57
CA GLU A 166 1.23 25.32 -10.47
C GLU A 166 2.68 25.10 -10.90
N HIS A 167 3.50 24.53 -10.00
CA HIS A 167 4.93 24.40 -10.19
C HIS A 167 5.41 22.97 -10.08
N ALA A 168 6.53 22.65 -10.76
CA ALA A 168 7.24 21.41 -10.58
C ALA A 168 7.80 21.30 -9.16
N ARG A 169 7.83 20.08 -8.64
CA ARG A 169 8.35 19.77 -7.31
C ARG A 169 9.23 18.53 -7.36
N HIS A 170 10.09 18.41 -6.37
CA HIS A 170 10.89 17.21 -6.19
C HIS A 170 9.99 16.00 -5.92
N SER A 171 10.24 14.89 -6.61
CA SER A 171 9.41 13.68 -6.54
C SER A 171 9.23 13.15 -5.11
N LYS A 172 10.30 13.16 -4.31
CA LYS A 172 10.25 12.75 -2.89
C LYS A 172 9.23 13.57 -2.10
N LYS A 173 9.16 14.87 -2.35
CA LYS A 173 8.21 15.77 -1.70
C LYS A 173 6.76 15.48 -2.14
N ILE A 174 6.56 15.18 -3.43
CA ILE A 174 5.23 14.80 -3.95
C ILE A 174 4.74 13.53 -3.26
N TRP A 175 5.58 12.49 -3.16
CA TRP A 175 5.23 11.28 -2.44
C TRP A 175 4.84 11.53 -0.98
N GLN A 176 5.58 12.39 -0.29
CA GLN A 176 5.29 12.75 1.10
C GLN A 176 3.97 13.53 1.24
N GLU A 177 3.73 14.51 0.38
CA GLU A 177 2.49 15.31 0.38
C GLU A 177 1.24 14.47 0.05
N LEU A 178 1.39 13.44 -0.77
CA LEU A 178 0.32 12.51 -1.13
C LEU A 178 0.20 11.31 -0.17
N ASP A 179 0.97 11.31 0.91
CA ASP A 179 0.91 10.27 1.94
C ASP A 179 1.26 8.86 1.46
N VAL A 180 2.17 8.75 0.49
CA VAL A 180 2.59 7.45 -0.03
C VAL A 180 3.74 6.91 0.80
N ALA A 181 3.52 5.80 1.49
CA ALA A 181 4.53 5.12 2.28
C ALA A 181 5.73 4.69 1.43
N PRO A 182 6.97 4.71 1.96
CA PRO A 182 8.19 4.42 1.19
C PRO A 182 8.14 3.10 0.41
N TRP A 183 7.64 2.03 1.02
CA TRP A 183 7.53 0.72 0.36
C TRP A 183 6.50 0.67 -0.77
N ARG A 184 5.49 1.55 -0.77
CA ARG A 184 4.49 1.63 -1.83
C ARG A 184 5.01 2.33 -3.08
N ARG A 185 5.97 3.25 -2.95
CA ARG A 185 6.47 4.08 -4.05
C ARG A 185 7.03 3.25 -5.19
N THR A 186 7.65 2.11 -4.89
CA THR A 186 8.21 1.19 -5.89
C THR A 186 7.21 0.15 -6.39
N ARG A 187 6.03 0.07 -5.79
CA ARG A 187 4.97 -0.89 -6.13
C ARG A 187 3.81 -0.26 -6.93
N ILE A 188 3.80 1.05 -7.05
CA ILE A 188 2.80 1.78 -7.83
C ILE A 188 3.17 1.70 -9.31
N PRO A 189 2.25 1.23 -10.19
CA PRO A 189 2.49 1.22 -11.62
C PRO A 189 2.60 2.63 -12.18
N LEU A 190 3.67 2.88 -12.93
CA LEU A 190 3.93 4.13 -13.62
C LEU A 190 3.62 3.94 -15.11
N ILE A 191 2.77 4.78 -15.64
CA ILE A 191 2.41 4.77 -17.08
C ILE A 191 3.32 5.73 -17.82
N TYR A 192 3.97 5.23 -18.84
CA TYR A 192 4.83 6.00 -19.75
C TYR A 192 4.31 5.93 -21.17
N TYR A 193 4.35 7.08 -21.85
CA TYR A 193 4.24 7.15 -23.31
C TYR A 193 5.64 7.44 -23.84
N ASN A 194 6.25 6.46 -24.52
CA ASN A 194 7.68 6.45 -24.81
C ASN A 194 8.48 6.63 -23.50
N ASP A 195 9.28 7.68 -23.37
CA ASP A 195 10.03 7.98 -22.14
C ASP A 195 9.40 9.10 -21.28
N THR A 196 8.18 9.49 -21.59
CA THR A 196 7.46 10.53 -20.85
C THR A 196 6.53 9.90 -19.81
N LEU A 197 6.73 10.25 -18.54
CA LEU A 197 5.84 9.83 -17.46
C LEU A 197 4.49 10.51 -17.60
N ILE A 198 3.43 9.71 -17.64
CA ILE A 198 2.03 10.15 -17.81
C ILE A 198 1.31 10.14 -16.47
N ALA A 199 1.43 9.07 -15.71
CA ALA A 199 0.74 8.92 -14.43
C ALA A 199 1.44 7.91 -13.52
N ALA A 200 1.26 8.11 -12.22
CA ALA A 200 1.41 7.09 -11.20
C ALA A 200 0.00 6.68 -10.76
N LEU A 201 -0.38 5.46 -11.04
CA LEU A 201 -1.77 5.01 -10.89
C LEU A 201 -2.29 5.15 -9.47
N ASN A 202 -3.54 5.56 -9.34
CA ASN A 202 -4.22 5.86 -8.08
C ASN A 202 -3.57 6.96 -7.24
N THR A 203 -2.56 7.66 -7.77
CA THR A 203 -1.74 8.63 -7.02
C THR A 203 -1.73 10.00 -7.67
N PHE A 204 -1.21 10.13 -8.89
CA PHE A 204 -1.21 11.42 -9.61
C PHE A 204 -1.15 11.22 -11.13
N VAL A 205 -1.55 12.26 -11.83
CA VAL A 205 -1.34 12.44 -13.27
C VAL A 205 -0.35 13.58 -13.46
N THR A 206 0.65 13.40 -14.32
CA THR A 206 1.59 14.47 -14.66
C THR A 206 0.95 15.50 -15.58
N PHE A 207 1.57 16.68 -15.68
CA PHE A 207 1.12 17.71 -16.60
C PHE A 207 1.14 17.20 -18.06
N GLU A 208 2.11 16.36 -18.43
CA GLU A 208 2.23 15.72 -19.74
C GLU A 208 1.10 14.70 -20.01
N GLY A 209 0.52 14.13 -18.95
CA GLY A 209 -0.62 13.21 -19.04
C GLY A 209 -1.98 13.90 -18.96
N LYS A 210 -2.01 15.19 -18.75
CA LYS A 210 -3.26 15.97 -18.65
C LYS A 210 -4.14 15.81 -19.88
N VAL A 211 -5.44 15.63 -19.65
CA VAL A 211 -6.43 15.61 -20.71
C VAL A 211 -6.57 17.03 -21.29
N THR A 212 -6.27 17.17 -22.58
CA THR A 212 -6.34 18.46 -23.31
C THR A 212 -7.30 18.43 -24.49
N SER A 213 -7.86 17.26 -24.81
CA SER A 213 -8.75 17.04 -25.95
C SER A 213 -9.88 16.07 -25.57
N GLU A 214 -10.77 15.80 -26.51
CA GLU A 214 -11.85 14.81 -26.32
C GLU A 214 -11.33 13.37 -26.21
N TYR A 215 -10.08 13.14 -26.58
CA TYR A 215 -9.46 11.81 -26.55
C TYR A 215 -8.77 11.57 -25.22
N ALA A 216 -9.48 10.91 -24.35
CA ALA A 216 -8.99 10.49 -23.03
C ALA A 216 -9.20 8.99 -22.85
N ILE A 217 -8.34 8.39 -22.03
CA ILE A 217 -8.50 7.02 -21.55
C ILE A 217 -8.49 7.03 -20.04
N THR A 218 -9.17 6.07 -19.43
CA THR A 218 -9.11 5.84 -17.98
C THR A 218 -8.59 4.44 -17.71
N ILE A 219 -7.57 4.36 -16.88
CA ILE A 219 -6.92 3.10 -16.50
C ILE A 219 -7.44 2.69 -15.13
N GLU A 220 -7.93 1.47 -15.04
CA GLU A 220 -8.29 0.84 -13.78
C GLU A 220 -7.14 -0.05 -13.31
N TRP A 221 -6.70 0.16 -12.09
CA TRP A 221 -5.77 -0.73 -11.42
C TRP A 221 -6.49 -1.44 -10.28
N ARG A 222 -6.70 -2.74 -10.47
CA ARG A 222 -7.20 -3.63 -9.42
C ARG A 222 -6.00 -4.22 -8.69
N GLU A 223 -5.74 -3.68 -7.52
CA GLU A 223 -4.70 -4.21 -6.64
C GLU A 223 -5.09 -5.62 -6.17
N ALA A 224 -4.11 -6.54 -6.13
CA ALA A 224 -4.30 -7.82 -5.48
C ALA A 224 -4.35 -7.63 -3.96
N HIS A 225 -5.31 -8.28 -3.30
CA HIS A 225 -5.50 -8.24 -1.85
C HIS A 225 -4.62 -9.26 -1.13
#